data_89d45c5acbb9c4f990c43d68492b2ae7
#
_entry.id   89d45c5acbb9c4f990c43d68492b2ae7
#
_cell.length_a   1.000
_cell.length_b   1.000
_cell.length_c   1.000
_cell.angle_alpha   90.00
_cell.angle_beta   90.00
_cell.angle_gamma   90.00
#
_symmetry.space_group_name_H-M   'P 1'
#
loop_
_entity.id
_entity.type
_entity.pdbx_description
1 polymer ?
#
loop_
_entity_poly.entity_id
_entity_poly.type
_entity_poly.pdbx_seq_one_letter_code
_entity_poly.pdbx_strand_id
1 'polypeptide(L)'
;MNLSPEQTADQLRCPHDEAGTAFGQMMNLRNLTQILGSFEAVQLQNGDRILETGCGNGGLLGYILSQAENLHYTGLEISPLMHAQAQAFNAPFLEAGLADYRLYDGGALPFADESFDKIVSVNTVYFWDDAPSVLSELSRVLKSGGRLCLNFCEKDFMAKLPFAAHGFALYDAADIRALSENLPLRCIREQRSRDWAVSKSGNLVRREFVIVVFEKH
;
A
#
# COMPACT_ATOMS: atom_id res chain seq x y z
N MET A 1 -23.04 8.24 -1.22
CA MET A 1 -23.12 7.82 -2.63
C MET A 1 -23.49 6.34 -2.66
N ASN A 2 -24.54 5.94 -3.39
CA ASN A 2 -24.88 4.54 -3.59
C ASN A 2 -24.21 4.06 -4.90
N LEU A 3 -22.94 3.65 -4.81
CA LEU A 3 -22.26 3.01 -5.92
C LEU A 3 -22.58 1.52 -6.00
N SER A 4 -22.67 0.97 -7.21
CA SER A 4 -22.73 -0.48 -7.41
C SER A 4 -21.45 -1.16 -6.89
N PRO A 5 -21.47 -2.49 -6.66
CA PRO A 5 -20.23 -3.23 -6.33
C PRO A 5 -19.12 -3.02 -7.33
N GLU A 6 -19.43 -3.02 -8.63
CA GLU A 6 -18.46 -2.79 -9.71
C GLU A 6 -17.88 -1.38 -9.67
N GLN A 7 -18.72 -0.34 -9.57
CA GLN A 7 -18.26 1.04 -9.41
C GLN A 7 -17.42 1.23 -8.14
N THR A 8 -17.78 0.50 -7.08
CA THR A 8 -17.00 0.52 -5.84
C THR A 8 -15.61 -0.10 -6.04
N ALA A 9 -15.51 -1.21 -6.78
CA ALA A 9 -14.26 -1.88 -7.11
C ALA A 9 -13.35 -0.96 -7.94
N ASP A 10 -13.92 -0.30 -8.93
CA ASP A 10 -13.23 0.63 -9.80
C ASP A 10 -12.63 1.82 -9.00
N GLN A 11 -13.42 2.45 -8.13
CA GLN A 11 -12.94 3.51 -7.24
C GLN A 11 -11.90 3.03 -6.21
N LEU A 12 -11.92 1.77 -5.82
CA LEU A 12 -10.89 1.22 -4.92
C LEU A 12 -9.58 0.95 -5.63
N ARG A 13 -9.64 0.54 -6.91
CA ARG A 13 -8.47 0.31 -7.75
C ARG A 13 -7.79 1.62 -8.14
N CYS A 14 -8.56 2.56 -8.64
CA CYS A 14 -8.05 3.83 -9.19
C CYS A 14 -9.08 4.94 -8.95
N PRO A 15 -9.05 5.62 -7.80
CA PRO A 15 -9.99 6.70 -7.51
C PRO A 15 -9.97 7.79 -8.58
N HIS A 16 -11.15 8.19 -9.06
CA HIS A 16 -11.31 9.22 -10.08
C HIS A 16 -12.57 10.06 -9.83
N ASP A 17 -12.67 11.19 -10.48
CA ASP A 17 -13.79 12.12 -10.38
C ASP A 17 -14.08 12.64 -8.95
N GLU A 18 -15.22 13.25 -8.74
CA GLU A 18 -15.66 13.76 -7.44
C GLU A 18 -15.82 12.63 -6.41
N ALA A 19 -16.30 11.45 -6.86
CA ALA A 19 -16.42 10.29 -6.00
C ALA A 19 -15.07 9.82 -5.48
N GLY A 20 -14.01 9.84 -6.31
CA GLY A 20 -12.66 9.47 -5.95
C GLY A 20 -12.08 10.32 -4.83
N THR A 21 -12.39 11.61 -4.78
CA THR A 21 -11.96 12.50 -3.68
C THR A 21 -12.49 12.01 -2.33
N ALA A 22 -13.78 11.71 -2.26
CA ALA A 22 -14.39 11.17 -1.05
C ALA A 22 -13.84 9.77 -0.69
N PHE A 23 -13.56 8.94 -1.70
CA PHE A 23 -12.93 7.63 -1.51
C PHE A 23 -11.52 7.75 -0.92
N GLY A 24 -10.68 8.66 -1.43
CA GLY A 24 -9.33 8.89 -0.92
C GLY A 24 -9.32 9.26 0.57
N GLN A 25 -10.15 10.24 0.96
CA GLN A 25 -10.29 10.64 2.37
C GLN A 25 -10.80 9.51 3.26
N MET A 26 -11.80 8.78 2.77
CA MET A 26 -12.37 7.65 3.50
C MET A 26 -11.36 6.51 3.66
N MET A 27 -10.53 6.23 2.64
CA MET A 27 -9.51 5.18 2.71
C MET A 27 -8.45 5.50 3.76
N ASN A 28 -8.00 6.75 3.90
CA ASN A 28 -7.07 7.14 4.98
C ASN A 28 -7.60 6.76 6.36
N LEU A 29 -8.86 7.10 6.64
CA LEU A 29 -9.48 6.81 7.94
C LEU A 29 -9.71 5.31 8.14
N ARG A 30 -10.21 4.62 7.11
CA ARG A 30 -10.55 3.20 7.22
C ARG A 30 -9.33 2.29 7.25
N ASN A 31 -8.26 2.67 6.57
CA ASN A 31 -7.02 1.89 6.54
C ASN A 31 -5.99 2.34 7.58
N LEU A 32 -6.34 3.28 8.47
CA LEU A 32 -5.40 3.86 9.43
C LEU A 32 -4.64 2.78 10.20
N THR A 33 -5.33 1.80 10.80
CA THR A 33 -4.70 0.72 11.58
C THR A 33 -3.77 -0.14 10.72
N GLN A 34 -4.15 -0.39 9.46
CA GLN A 34 -3.32 -1.14 8.53
C GLN A 34 -2.06 -0.35 8.16
N ILE A 35 -2.21 0.94 7.82
CA ILE A 35 -1.08 1.79 7.42
C ILE A 35 -0.10 1.94 8.60
N LEU A 36 -0.58 2.33 9.78
CA LEU A 36 0.26 2.49 10.97
C LEU A 36 0.99 1.18 11.33
N GLY A 37 0.27 0.05 11.34
CA GLY A 37 0.87 -1.26 11.62
C GLY A 37 1.90 -1.68 10.58
N SER A 38 1.76 -1.28 9.32
CA SER A 38 2.73 -1.58 8.26
C SER A 38 4.03 -0.80 8.44
N PHE A 39 3.95 0.49 8.75
CA PHE A 39 5.14 1.31 9.02
C PHE A 39 5.84 0.90 10.32
N GLU A 40 5.10 0.51 11.36
CA GLU A 40 5.69 -0.09 12.55
C GLU A 40 6.42 -1.40 12.23
N ALA A 41 5.84 -2.25 11.36
CA ALA A 41 6.38 -3.56 11.04
C ALA A 41 7.71 -3.50 10.27
N VAL A 42 7.94 -2.49 9.43
CA VAL A 42 9.21 -2.31 8.71
C VAL A 42 10.32 -1.74 9.58
N GLN A 43 9.99 -1.19 10.76
CA GLN A 43 10.95 -0.62 11.71
C GLN A 43 11.84 0.45 11.05
N LEU A 44 11.25 1.61 10.78
CA LEU A 44 11.96 2.75 10.20
C LEU A 44 13.18 3.15 11.04
N GLN A 45 14.27 3.50 10.37
CA GLN A 45 15.52 3.95 10.96
C GLN A 45 15.90 5.32 10.39
N ASN A 46 16.74 6.05 11.13
CA ASN A 46 17.21 7.35 10.67
C ASN A 46 17.91 7.23 9.30
N GLY A 47 17.52 8.08 8.38
CA GLY A 47 18.08 8.13 7.04
C GLY A 47 17.49 7.13 6.03
N ASP A 48 16.48 6.33 6.42
CA ASP A 48 15.83 5.37 5.51
C ASP A 48 15.20 6.09 4.31
N ARG A 49 15.38 5.49 3.14
CA ARG A 49 14.63 5.82 1.92
C ARG A 49 13.44 4.87 1.82
N ILE A 50 12.26 5.44 1.81
CA ILE A 50 10.99 4.71 1.87
C ILE A 50 10.30 4.79 0.51
N LEU A 51 9.78 3.65 0.03
CA LEU A 51 8.83 3.58 -1.06
C LEU A 51 7.48 3.10 -0.52
N GLU A 52 6.41 3.84 -0.82
CA GLU A 52 5.04 3.35 -0.65
C GLU A 52 4.39 3.18 -2.02
N THR A 53 3.91 1.98 -2.35
CA THR A 53 3.17 1.72 -3.59
C THR A 53 1.67 1.75 -3.31
N GLY A 54 0.92 2.53 -4.13
CA GLY A 54 -0.49 2.82 -3.89
C GLY A 54 -0.69 3.73 -2.68
N CYS A 55 0.10 4.81 -2.60
CA CYS A 55 0.10 5.75 -1.47
C CYS A 55 -1.20 6.56 -1.33
N GLY A 56 -2.11 6.45 -2.31
CA GLY A 56 -3.32 7.26 -2.34
C GLY A 56 -3.02 8.76 -2.34
N ASN A 57 -3.76 9.52 -1.55
CA ASN A 57 -3.54 10.97 -1.43
C ASN A 57 -2.47 11.38 -0.40
N GLY A 58 -1.67 10.45 0.10
CA GLY A 58 -0.54 10.73 0.99
C GLY A 58 -0.92 11.33 2.35
N GLY A 59 -2.15 11.12 2.83
CA GLY A 59 -2.69 11.80 4.00
C GLY A 59 -2.01 11.50 5.34
N LEU A 60 -1.09 10.53 5.39
CA LEU A 60 -0.36 10.16 6.62
C LEU A 60 1.14 10.45 6.55
N LEU A 61 1.62 11.17 5.52
CA LEU A 61 3.04 11.45 5.33
C LEU A 61 3.69 12.10 6.55
N GLY A 62 3.05 13.10 7.16
CA GLY A 62 3.59 13.77 8.35
C GLY A 62 3.82 12.82 9.52
N TYR A 63 2.91 11.86 9.73
CA TYR A 63 3.12 10.79 10.71
C TYR A 63 4.30 9.89 10.35
N ILE A 64 4.39 9.45 9.09
CA ILE A 64 5.47 8.57 8.63
C ILE A 64 6.82 9.24 8.84
N LEU A 65 6.98 10.49 8.44
CA LEU A 65 8.23 11.25 8.60
C LEU A 65 8.59 11.56 10.06
N SER A 66 7.64 11.47 10.98
CA SER A 66 7.89 11.66 12.41
C SER A 66 8.45 10.42 13.13
N GLN A 67 8.51 9.25 12.44
CA GLN A 67 8.91 7.99 13.06
C GLN A 67 10.43 7.83 13.21
N ALA A 68 11.22 8.56 12.42
CA ALA A 68 12.67 8.59 12.52
C ALA A 68 13.21 9.89 11.89
N GLU A 69 14.49 10.20 12.10
CA GLU A 69 15.13 11.40 11.57
C GLU A 69 15.64 11.18 10.14
N ASN A 70 15.65 12.25 9.34
CA ASN A 70 16.23 12.28 7.99
C ASN A 70 15.63 11.21 7.05
N LEU A 71 14.35 10.89 7.20
CA LEU A 71 13.64 10.00 6.29
C LEU A 71 13.42 10.68 4.93
N HIS A 72 13.50 9.87 3.86
CA HIS A 72 13.10 10.27 2.52
C HIS A 72 11.99 9.37 2.02
N TYR A 73 10.83 9.95 1.73
CA TYR A 73 9.65 9.22 1.29
C TYR A 73 9.40 9.40 -0.20
N THR A 74 9.09 8.29 -0.88
CA THR A 74 8.59 8.28 -2.25
C THR A 74 7.26 7.55 -2.30
N GLY A 75 6.21 8.22 -2.75
CA GLY A 75 4.90 7.63 -3.01
C GLY A 75 4.71 7.34 -4.50
N LEU A 76 4.33 6.10 -4.84
CA LEU A 76 3.85 5.75 -6.17
C LEU A 76 2.33 5.59 -6.18
N GLU A 77 1.69 6.17 -7.19
CA GLU A 77 0.23 6.13 -7.34
C GLU A 77 -0.16 5.99 -8.80
N ILE A 78 -1.19 5.18 -9.09
CA ILE A 78 -1.72 5.00 -10.44
C ILE A 78 -2.86 5.96 -10.76
N SER A 79 -3.56 6.48 -9.75
CA SER A 79 -4.64 7.46 -9.91
C SER A 79 -4.09 8.86 -10.08
N PRO A 80 -4.33 9.53 -11.23
CA PRO A 80 -3.96 10.95 -11.40
C PRO A 80 -4.58 11.86 -10.34
N LEU A 81 -5.81 11.57 -9.92
CA LEU A 81 -6.51 12.32 -8.88
C LEU A 81 -5.81 12.21 -7.53
N MET A 82 -5.50 10.99 -7.11
CA MET A 82 -4.82 10.76 -5.82
C MET A 82 -3.41 11.34 -5.84
N HIS A 83 -2.68 11.16 -6.92
CA HIS A 83 -1.36 11.76 -7.11
C HIS A 83 -1.40 13.29 -6.99
N ALA A 84 -2.34 13.96 -7.68
CA ALA A 84 -2.48 15.42 -7.58
C ALA A 84 -2.83 15.86 -6.14
N GLN A 85 -3.71 15.12 -5.45
CA GLN A 85 -4.04 15.42 -4.06
C GLN A 85 -2.86 15.20 -3.12
N ALA A 86 -2.07 14.13 -3.32
CA ALA A 86 -0.89 13.84 -2.53
C ALA A 86 0.15 14.98 -2.63
N GLN A 87 0.39 15.48 -3.85
CA GLN A 87 1.27 16.62 -4.06
C GLN A 87 0.74 17.89 -3.40
N ALA A 88 -0.54 18.19 -3.54
CA ALA A 88 -1.14 19.40 -2.98
C ALA A 88 -1.15 19.38 -1.43
N PHE A 89 -1.54 18.25 -0.82
CA PHE A 89 -1.58 18.12 0.65
C PHE A 89 -0.21 18.16 1.30
N ASN A 90 0.81 17.69 0.58
CA ASN A 90 2.14 17.52 1.13
C ASN A 90 3.16 18.50 0.53
N ALA A 91 2.71 19.57 -0.14
CA ALA A 91 3.59 20.56 -0.79
C ALA A 91 4.75 21.02 0.09
N PRO A 92 4.57 21.37 1.38
CA PRO A 92 5.70 21.76 2.24
C PRO A 92 6.78 20.67 2.41
N PHE A 93 6.40 19.39 2.42
CA PHE A 93 7.37 18.29 2.51
C PHE A 93 8.12 18.07 1.20
N LEU A 94 7.45 18.32 0.06
CA LEU A 94 8.08 18.26 -1.26
C LEU A 94 9.08 19.41 -1.42
N GLU A 95 8.69 20.63 -1.05
CA GLU A 95 9.56 21.82 -1.07
C GLU A 95 10.79 21.65 -0.17
N ALA A 96 10.63 20.99 0.98
CA ALA A 96 11.72 20.65 1.88
C ALA A 96 12.60 19.48 1.39
N GLY A 97 12.25 18.84 0.28
CA GLY A 97 12.98 17.68 -0.26
C GLY A 97 12.86 16.39 0.56
N LEU A 98 11.84 16.31 1.44
CA LEU A 98 11.60 15.16 2.31
C LEU A 98 10.71 14.10 1.66
N ALA A 99 9.97 14.46 0.60
CA ALA A 99 9.06 13.56 -0.11
C ALA A 99 9.06 13.82 -1.61
N ASP A 100 8.72 12.78 -2.37
CA ASP A 100 8.44 12.79 -3.81
C ASP A 100 7.20 11.93 -4.09
N TYR A 101 6.35 12.36 -5.02
CA TYR A 101 5.21 11.58 -5.49
C TYR A 101 5.28 11.39 -6.99
N ARG A 102 5.13 10.16 -7.45
CA ARG A 102 5.18 9.82 -8.87
C ARG A 102 3.93 9.09 -9.30
N LEU A 103 3.36 9.58 -10.41
CA LEU A 103 2.35 8.85 -11.16
C LEU A 103 3.05 7.77 -11.99
N TYR A 104 2.52 6.53 -11.98
CA TYR A 104 3.04 5.44 -12.80
C TYR A 104 1.87 4.59 -13.32
N ASP A 105 2.13 3.70 -14.25
CA ASP A 105 1.12 2.92 -14.96
C ASP A 105 0.82 1.53 -14.35
N GLY A 106 1.48 1.20 -13.24
CA GLY A 106 1.36 -0.12 -12.61
C GLY A 106 2.35 -1.16 -13.14
N GLY A 107 3.18 -0.80 -14.11
CA GLY A 107 4.20 -1.66 -14.71
C GLY A 107 5.53 -1.68 -13.93
N ALA A 108 6.64 -1.64 -14.67
CA ALA A 108 7.98 -1.61 -14.08
C ALA A 108 8.19 -0.37 -13.21
N LEU A 109 8.86 -0.55 -12.07
CA LEU A 109 9.13 0.55 -11.15
C LEU A 109 10.22 1.48 -11.71
N PRO A 110 9.97 2.82 -11.80
CA PRO A 110 10.89 3.77 -12.43
C PRO A 110 12.09 4.14 -11.52
N PHE A 111 12.71 3.13 -10.92
CA PHE A 111 13.84 3.28 -10.01
C PHE A 111 14.97 2.32 -10.34
N ALA A 112 16.20 2.71 -10.01
CA ALA A 112 17.36 1.82 -10.08
C ALA A 112 17.25 0.69 -9.04
N ASP A 113 18.01 -0.38 -9.24
CA ASP A 113 18.16 -1.45 -8.27
C ASP A 113 18.63 -0.88 -6.93
N GLU A 114 18.18 -1.49 -5.84
CA GLU A 114 18.60 -1.17 -4.48
C GLU A 114 18.46 0.33 -4.10
N SER A 115 17.36 0.95 -4.50
CA SER A 115 17.08 2.37 -4.26
C SER A 115 16.48 2.65 -2.87
N PHE A 116 15.81 1.66 -2.24
CA PHE A 116 15.03 1.86 -1.03
C PHE A 116 15.42 0.91 0.11
N ASP A 117 15.42 1.45 1.32
CA ASP A 117 15.66 0.70 2.56
C ASP A 117 14.38 0.01 3.05
N LYS A 118 13.24 0.65 2.84
CA LYS A 118 11.91 0.16 3.23
C LYS A 118 10.91 0.32 2.10
N ILE A 119 10.10 -0.71 1.89
CA ILE A 119 8.98 -0.66 0.95
C ILE A 119 7.71 -1.07 1.70
N VAL A 120 6.64 -0.30 1.52
CA VAL A 120 5.33 -0.55 2.12
C VAL A 120 4.28 -0.57 1.01
N SER A 121 3.37 -1.52 1.09
CA SER A 121 2.23 -1.64 0.18
C SER A 121 1.00 -2.10 0.96
N VAL A 122 -0.05 -1.29 0.99
CA VAL A 122 -1.26 -1.55 1.77
C VAL A 122 -2.46 -1.65 0.86
N ASN A 123 -3.11 -2.83 0.86
CA ASN A 123 -4.32 -3.12 0.07
C ASN A 123 -4.17 -2.93 -1.45
N THR A 124 -2.97 -3.07 -2.00
CA THR A 124 -2.72 -2.94 -3.45
C THR A 124 -2.61 -4.28 -4.17
N VAL A 125 -2.20 -5.33 -3.45
CA VAL A 125 -1.92 -6.67 -4.01
C VAL A 125 -3.06 -7.23 -4.86
N TYR A 126 -4.29 -6.85 -4.56
CA TYR A 126 -5.48 -7.28 -5.28
C TYR A 126 -5.53 -6.82 -6.74
N PHE A 127 -4.80 -5.76 -7.06
CA PHE A 127 -4.84 -5.04 -8.35
C PHE A 127 -3.60 -5.26 -9.20
N TRP A 128 -2.69 -6.14 -8.77
CA TRP A 128 -1.50 -6.50 -9.54
C TRP A 128 -1.90 -7.41 -10.69
N ASP A 129 -1.71 -6.95 -11.93
CA ASP A 129 -2.05 -7.73 -13.12
C ASP A 129 -1.12 -8.97 -13.26
N ASP A 130 0.14 -8.83 -12.85
CA ASP A 130 1.14 -9.91 -12.77
C ASP A 130 1.86 -9.83 -11.41
N ALA A 131 1.31 -10.48 -10.40
CA ALA A 131 1.84 -10.44 -9.04
C ALA A 131 3.30 -10.94 -8.93
N PRO A 132 3.74 -12.01 -9.62
CA PRO A 132 5.15 -12.40 -9.67
C PRO A 132 6.07 -11.27 -10.17
N SER A 133 5.72 -10.62 -11.28
CA SER A 133 6.50 -9.51 -11.84
C SER A 133 6.55 -8.31 -10.91
N VAL A 134 5.42 -7.92 -10.31
CA VAL A 134 5.39 -6.80 -9.36
C VAL A 134 6.26 -7.11 -8.13
N LEU A 135 6.16 -8.31 -7.57
CA LEU A 135 6.96 -8.70 -6.41
C LEU A 135 8.46 -8.76 -6.75
N SER A 136 8.82 -9.18 -7.96
CA SER A 136 10.20 -9.15 -8.48
C SER A 136 10.74 -7.71 -8.58
N GLU A 137 9.94 -6.77 -9.09
CA GLU A 137 10.31 -5.36 -9.16
C GLU A 137 10.48 -4.72 -7.79
N LEU A 138 9.55 -5.00 -6.84
CA LEU A 138 9.69 -4.57 -5.44
C LEU A 138 10.98 -5.12 -4.82
N SER A 139 11.29 -6.39 -5.07
CA SER A 139 12.55 -7.01 -4.64
C SER A 139 13.77 -6.37 -5.29
N ARG A 140 13.71 -6.04 -6.59
CA ARG A 140 14.81 -5.41 -7.32
C ARG A 140 15.18 -4.05 -6.73
N VAL A 141 14.19 -3.19 -6.50
CA VAL A 141 14.43 -1.84 -5.99
C VAL A 141 14.69 -1.78 -4.47
N LEU A 142 14.42 -2.86 -3.74
CA LEU A 142 14.74 -2.99 -2.32
C LEU A 142 16.24 -3.27 -2.16
N LYS A 143 16.92 -2.60 -1.24
CA LYS A 143 18.31 -2.85 -0.89
C LYS A 143 18.48 -4.19 -0.17
N SER A 144 19.67 -4.78 -0.27
CA SER A 144 20.07 -5.89 0.60
C SER A 144 19.97 -5.47 2.08
N GLY A 145 19.38 -6.32 2.93
CA GLY A 145 19.03 -5.99 4.32
C GLY A 145 17.78 -5.09 4.47
N GLY A 146 17.20 -4.61 3.35
CA GLY A 146 15.97 -3.82 3.35
C GLY A 146 14.74 -4.66 3.66
N ARG A 147 13.63 -3.98 3.99
CA ARG A 147 12.36 -4.64 4.34
C ARG A 147 11.21 -4.21 3.44
N LEU A 148 10.46 -5.22 2.97
CA LEU A 148 9.21 -5.07 2.24
C LEU A 148 8.05 -5.51 3.12
N CYS A 149 7.08 -4.63 3.34
CA CYS A 149 5.82 -4.94 4.02
C CYS A 149 4.66 -4.96 3.03
N LEU A 150 3.95 -6.08 2.99
CA LEU A 150 2.67 -6.22 2.30
C LEU A 150 1.57 -6.39 3.36
N ASN A 151 0.57 -5.51 3.34
CA ASN A 151 -0.57 -5.55 4.24
C ASN A 151 -1.86 -5.64 3.44
N PHE A 152 -2.66 -6.65 3.72
CA PHE A 152 -3.91 -6.89 2.96
C PHE A 152 -4.90 -7.72 3.78
N CYS A 153 -6.18 -7.67 3.40
CA CYS A 153 -7.19 -8.59 3.90
C CYS A 153 -7.09 -9.92 3.14
N GLU A 154 -7.07 -11.04 3.86
CA GLU A 154 -6.96 -12.37 3.25
C GLU A 154 -8.23 -12.76 2.49
N LYS A 155 -8.11 -13.72 1.58
CA LYS A 155 -9.16 -14.12 0.62
C LYS A 155 -10.49 -14.49 1.27
N ASP A 156 -10.48 -15.18 2.41
CA ASP A 156 -11.69 -15.60 3.11
C ASP A 156 -12.52 -14.42 3.64
N PHE A 157 -11.88 -13.32 3.99
CA PHE A 157 -12.54 -12.06 4.36
C PHE A 157 -13.01 -11.33 3.10
N MET A 158 -12.12 -11.16 2.12
CA MET A 158 -12.39 -10.40 0.89
C MET A 158 -13.51 -11.01 0.06
N ALA A 159 -13.57 -12.34 -0.05
CA ALA A 159 -14.61 -13.05 -0.83
C ALA A 159 -16.05 -12.79 -0.34
N LYS A 160 -16.21 -12.31 0.90
CA LYS A 160 -17.53 -11.93 1.47
C LYS A 160 -17.96 -10.53 1.05
N LEU A 161 -17.08 -9.75 0.44
CA LEU A 161 -17.34 -8.37 0.05
C LEU A 161 -17.85 -8.31 -1.40
N PRO A 162 -19.04 -7.76 -1.67
CA PRO A 162 -19.65 -7.79 -3.02
C PRO A 162 -18.75 -7.20 -4.12
N PHE A 163 -17.97 -6.19 -3.80
CA PHE A 163 -17.08 -5.54 -4.78
C PHE A 163 -15.84 -6.41 -5.13
N ALA A 164 -15.44 -7.35 -4.28
CA ALA A 164 -14.28 -8.18 -4.53
C ALA A 164 -14.46 -9.17 -5.71
N ALA A 165 -15.71 -9.39 -6.16
CA ALA A 165 -16.01 -10.16 -7.37
C ALA A 165 -15.64 -9.40 -8.68
N HIS A 166 -15.27 -8.11 -8.58
CA HIS A 166 -15.02 -7.24 -9.74
C HIS A 166 -13.55 -6.83 -9.80
N GLY A 167 -12.72 -7.67 -10.46
CA GLY A 167 -11.32 -7.34 -10.77
C GLY A 167 -10.35 -7.41 -9.60
N PHE A 168 -10.69 -8.11 -8.50
CA PHE A 168 -9.77 -8.38 -7.39
C PHE A 168 -9.15 -9.77 -7.53
N ALA A 169 -7.83 -9.85 -7.50
CA ALA A 169 -7.11 -11.07 -7.21
C ALA A 169 -7.03 -11.26 -5.69
N LEU A 170 -7.43 -12.43 -5.19
CA LEU A 170 -7.51 -12.67 -3.74
C LEU A 170 -6.39 -13.60 -3.29
N TYR A 171 -5.68 -13.21 -2.25
CA TYR A 171 -4.51 -13.89 -1.72
C TYR A 171 -4.66 -14.19 -0.22
N ASP A 172 -4.00 -15.27 0.21
CA ASP A 172 -3.63 -15.50 1.60
C ASP A 172 -2.14 -15.20 1.79
N ALA A 173 -1.70 -15.11 3.03
CA ALA A 173 -0.27 -14.98 3.32
C ALA A 173 0.58 -16.11 2.73
N ALA A 174 0.03 -17.34 2.65
CA ALA A 174 0.72 -18.48 2.04
C ALA A 174 0.95 -18.27 0.54
N ASP A 175 -0.04 -17.73 -0.19
CA ASP A 175 0.08 -17.44 -1.62
C ASP A 175 1.20 -16.42 -1.87
N ILE A 176 1.23 -15.35 -1.06
CA ILE A 176 2.27 -14.30 -1.17
C ILE A 176 3.67 -14.87 -0.86
N ARG A 177 3.80 -15.76 0.13
CA ARG A 177 5.09 -16.43 0.38
C ARG A 177 5.51 -17.32 -0.78
N ALA A 178 4.59 -18.07 -1.36
CA ALA A 178 4.88 -18.90 -2.53
C ALA A 178 5.39 -18.06 -3.72
N LEU A 179 4.81 -16.87 -3.96
CA LEU A 179 5.29 -15.94 -4.98
C LEU A 179 6.73 -15.45 -4.72
N SER A 180 7.18 -15.44 -3.46
CA SER A 180 8.52 -14.97 -3.09
C SER A 180 9.62 -16.05 -3.12
N GLU A 181 9.29 -17.34 -3.30
CA GLU A 181 10.23 -18.47 -3.14
C GLU A 181 11.48 -18.39 -4.04
N ASN A 182 11.34 -17.80 -5.24
CA ASN A 182 12.46 -17.65 -6.18
C ASN A 182 13.12 -16.26 -6.14
N LEU A 183 12.76 -15.43 -5.17
CA LEU A 183 13.31 -14.08 -4.99
C LEU A 183 14.24 -14.08 -3.76
N PRO A 184 15.20 -13.16 -3.70
CA PRO A 184 16.08 -13.02 -2.53
C PRO A 184 15.34 -12.37 -1.34
N LEU A 185 14.14 -12.88 -1.04
CA LEU A 185 13.23 -12.38 -0.01
C LEU A 185 12.95 -13.48 1.02
N ARG A 186 13.29 -13.22 2.27
CA ARG A 186 12.97 -14.10 3.40
C ARG A 186 11.81 -13.52 4.19
N CYS A 187 10.71 -14.23 4.34
CA CYS A 187 9.63 -13.83 5.23
C CYS A 187 10.14 -13.86 6.69
N ILE A 188 10.15 -12.69 7.34
CA ILE A 188 10.61 -12.53 8.73
C ILE A 188 9.46 -12.28 9.71
N ARG A 189 8.28 -11.92 9.21
CA ARG A 189 7.08 -11.70 10.03
C ARG A 189 5.83 -12.00 9.22
N GLU A 190 4.90 -12.72 9.85
CA GLU A 190 3.52 -12.88 9.42
C GLU A 190 2.63 -12.63 10.64
N GLN A 191 1.83 -11.59 10.59
CA GLN A 191 0.98 -11.19 11.72
C GLN A 191 -0.43 -10.94 11.23
N ARG A 192 -1.39 -11.72 11.72
CA ARG A 192 -2.81 -11.45 11.55
C ARG A 192 -3.30 -10.50 12.62
N SER A 193 -4.05 -9.51 12.21
CA SER A 193 -4.59 -8.47 13.07
C SER A 193 -6.08 -8.24 12.76
N ARG A 194 -6.75 -7.56 13.67
CA ARG A 194 -8.18 -7.25 13.54
C ARG A 194 -8.45 -5.83 13.97
N ASP A 195 -9.32 -5.16 13.23
CA ASP A 195 -9.84 -3.85 13.63
C ASP A 195 -11.37 -3.76 13.43
N TRP A 196 -11.92 -2.66 13.89
CA TRP A 196 -13.31 -2.31 13.60
C TRP A 196 -13.35 -1.35 12.41
N ALA A 197 -14.15 -1.69 11.44
CA ALA A 197 -14.38 -0.84 10.28
C ALA A 197 -15.88 -0.66 10.03
N VAL A 198 -16.24 0.46 9.43
CA VAL A 198 -17.59 0.65 8.92
C VAL A 198 -17.62 0.17 7.48
N SER A 199 -18.47 -0.83 7.19
CA SER A 199 -18.66 -1.32 5.82
C SER A 199 -19.23 -0.23 4.92
N LYS A 200 -19.20 -0.45 3.62
CA LYS A 200 -19.78 0.50 2.66
C LYS A 200 -21.29 0.63 2.75
N SER A 201 -21.96 -0.37 3.32
CA SER A 201 -23.39 -0.33 3.67
C SER A 201 -23.67 0.34 5.04
N GLY A 202 -22.64 0.91 5.70
CA GLY A 202 -22.79 1.57 7.00
C GLY A 202 -22.79 0.65 8.22
N ASN A 203 -22.63 -0.66 8.03
CA ASN A 203 -22.62 -1.62 9.14
C ASN A 203 -21.22 -1.70 9.78
N LEU A 204 -21.20 -1.86 11.11
CA LEU A 204 -19.97 -2.15 11.83
C LEU A 204 -19.52 -3.59 11.50
N VAL A 205 -18.28 -3.73 11.06
CA VAL A 205 -17.67 -5.02 10.73
C VAL A 205 -16.34 -5.17 11.44
N ARG A 206 -16.04 -6.39 11.87
CA ARG A 206 -14.69 -6.74 12.34
C ARG A 206 -13.88 -7.19 11.15
N ARG A 207 -12.95 -6.33 10.73
CA ARG A 207 -12.08 -6.61 9.58
C ARG A 207 -10.86 -7.40 10.05
N GLU A 208 -10.52 -8.44 9.28
CA GLU A 208 -9.31 -9.23 9.47
C GLU A 208 -8.33 -8.91 8.34
N PHE A 209 -7.06 -8.72 8.69
CA PHE A 209 -5.98 -8.45 7.73
C PHE A 209 -4.67 -9.09 8.19
N VAL A 210 -3.74 -9.25 7.26
CA VAL A 210 -2.42 -9.80 7.52
C VAL A 210 -1.34 -8.80 7.13
N ILE A 211 -0.30 -8.73 7.95
CA ILE A 211 0.95 -8.02 7.69
C ILE A 211 2.02 -9.08 7.42
N VAL A 212 2.58 -9.08 6.22
CA VAL A 212 3.69 -9.96 5.82
C VAL A 212 4.91 -9.08 5.58
N VAL A 213 6.00 -9.35 6.29
CA VAL A 213 7.26 -8.62 6.12
C VAL A 213 8.33 -9.56 5.60
N PHE A 214 8.95 -9.14 4.52
CA PHE A 214 10.13 -9.78 3.94
C PHE A 214 11.38 -8.95 4.19
N GLU A 215 12.52 -9.61 4.33
CA GLU A 215 13.85 -9.00 4.35
C GLU A 215 14.63 -9.53 3.15
N LYS A 216 15.24 -8.63 2.36
CA LYS A 216 16.10 -9.01 1.23
C LYS A 216 17.47 -9.42 1.74
N HIS A 217 17.98 -10.55 1.26
CA HIS A 217 19.31 -11.09 1.60
C HIS A 217 20.26 -11.05 0.42
#